data_26eeaa0ee336d69751baf45e34262a91
#
_entry.id   26eeaa0ee336d69751baf45e34262a91
#
_cell.length_a   1.000
_cell.length_b   1.000
_cell.length_c   1.000
_cell.angle_alpha   90.00
_cell.angle_beta   90.00
_cell.angle_gamma   90.00
#
_symmetry.space_group_name_H-M   'P 1'
#
loop_
_entity.id
_entity.type
_entity.pdbx_description
1 polymer ?
#
loop_
_entity_poly.entity_id
_entity_poly.type
_entity_poly.pdbx_seq_one_letter_code
_entity_poly.pdbx_strand_id
1 'polypeptide(L)'
;MSLIVIDVSQFFHSEVILSETKCYLYKYNIFVGMTFLRYFLFPLAIVYSSVTSLRNLFFDLGIFSSKTYSNPTIGVGNLSVGGTGKSVCVDYIVSLLKEDKPLAVLSRGYGRLSKGFLEADQNSTFKSIGDEPMMLYSKHPDVRVAVSERRRRGMENLQYPLI
;
A
#
# COMPACT_ATOMS: atom_id res chain seq x y z
N MET A 1 11.05 13.67 10.50
CA MET A 1 9.94 12.71 10.44
C MET A 1 9.94 12.11 9.05
N SER A 2 10.22 10.81 8.95
CA SER A 2 10.32 10.12 7.66
C SER A 2 9.08 9.26 7.48
N LEU A 3 8.29 9.52 6.45
CA LEU A 3 7.20 8.64 6.02
C LEU A 3 7.75 7.76 4.89
N ILE A 4 7.66 6.47 5.06
CA ILE A 4 8.29 5.49 4.16
C ILE A 4 7.25 4.81 3.28
N VAL A 5 7.37 4.92 1.95
CA VAL A 5 6.54 4.23 0.92
C VAL A 5 7.47 3.39 0.03
N ILE A 6 7.65 2.07 0.28
CA ILE A 6 8.46 1.15 -0.57
C ILE A 6 7.55 0.42 -1.55
N ASP A 7 7.95 0.38 -2.81
CA ASP A 7 7.43 -0.56 -3.80
C ASP A 7 8.27 -1.85 -3.75
N VAL A 8 7.66 -2.93 -3.26
CA VAL A 8 8.32 -4.21 -3.01
C VAL A 8 8.36 -5.10 -4.26
N SER A 9 7.92 -4.63 -5.41
CA SER A 9 7.79 -5.46 -6.62
C SER A 9 9.11 -6.01 -7.17
N GLN A 10 10.23 -5.43 -6.80
CA GLN A 10 11.56 -5.81 -7.34
C GLN A 10 12.32 -6.86 -6.52
N PHE A 11 11.92 -7.15 -5.28
CA PHE A 11 12.69 -8.02 -4.39
C PHE A 11 12.34 -9.53 -4.45
N PHE A 12 11.25 -9.91 -5.12
CA PHE A 12 10.75 -11.30 -5.07
C PHE A 12 11.01 -12.13 -6.34
N HIS A 13 11.92 -11.72 -7.23
CA HIS A 13 12.07 -12.41 -8.54
C HIS A 13 13.07 -13.56 -8.58
N SER A 14 13.76 -13.95 -7.53
CA SER A 14 14.88 -14.90 -7.67
C SER A 14 14.84 -16.25 -6.94
N GLU A 15 13.85 -16.58 -6.11
CA GLU A 15 13.94 -17.82 -5.32
C GLU A 15 12.73 -18.78 -5.29
N VAL A 16 11.74 -18.68 -6.18
CA VAL A 16 10.56 -19.58 -6.16
C VAL A 16 10.45 -20.45 -7.43
N ILE A 17 11.54 -20.92 -7.99
CA ILE A 17 11.49 -21.68 -9.28
C ILE A 17 11.46 -23.22 -9.11
N LEU A 18 11.57 -23.83 -7.95
CA LEU A 18 11.83 -25.27 -7.84
C LEU A 18 10.77 -26.18 -7.18
N SER A 19 9.54 -25.71 -6.88
CA SER A 19 8.52 -26.65 -6.36
C SER A 19 7.23 -26.77 -7.21
N GLU A 20 7.16 -26.24 -8.42
CA GLU A 20 5.89 -25.97 -9.12
C GLU A 20 5.50 -26.89 -10.29
N THR A 21 6.21 -27.93 -10.61
CA THR A 21 5.86 -28.75 -11.80
C THR A 21 4.54 -29.53 -11.70
N LYS A 22 4.01 -29.79 -10.51
CA LYS A 22 2.70 -30.45 -10.34
C LYS A 22 1.51 -29.48 -10.26
N CYS A 23 1.73 -28.24 -9.92
CA CYS A 23 0.67 -27.20 -9.86
C CYS A 23 0.35 -26.64 -11.26
N TYR A 24 1.30 -26.70 -12.19
CA TYR A 24 1.13 -26.20 -13.57
C TYR A 24 0.09 -26.95 -14.37
N LEU A 25 -0.04 -28.28 -14.23
CA LEU A 25 -1.00 -29.10 -15.00
C LEU A 25 -2.46 -28.87 -14.58
N TYR A 26 -2.73 -28.58 -13.32
CA TYR A 26 -4.09 -28.23 -12.88
C TYR A 26 -4.49 -26.82 -13.30
N LYS A 27 -3.53 -25.90 -13.35
CA LYS A 27 -3.72 -24.52 -13.84
C LYS A 27 -3.99 -24.46 -15.36
N TYR A 28 -3.45 -25.42 -16.14
CA TYR A 28 -3.58 -25.42 -17.59
C TYR A 28 -5.02 -25.66 -18.07
N ASN A 29 -5.78 -26.53 -17.40
CA ASN A 29 -7.17 -26.83 -17.76
C ASN A 29 -8.16 -25.70 -17.44
N ILE A 30 -7.91 -24.90 -16.41
CA ILE A 30 -8.70 -23.69 -16.13
C ILE A 30 -8.34 -22.58 -17.14
N PHE A 31 -7.12 -22.59 -17.66
CA PHE A 31 -6.62 -21.55 -18.57
C PHE A 31 -7.23 -21.62 -19.98
N VAL A 32 -7.56 -22.81 -20.46
CA VAL A 32 -8.15 -22.99 -21.81
C VAL A 32 -9.55 -22.39 -21.89
N GLY A 33 -10.37 -22.52 -20.83
CA GLY A 33 -11.69 -21.89 -20.77
C GLY A 33 -11.66 -20.36 -20.68
N MET A 34 -10.56 -19.80 -20.17
CA MET A 34 -10.40 -18.34 -20.01
C MET A 34 -9.82 -17.65 -21.27
N THR A 35 -9.37 -18.40 -22.26
CA THR A 35 -8.77 -17.83 -23.48
C THR A 35 -9.80 -17.03 -24.28
N PHE A 36 -11.05 -17.54 -24.37
CA PHE A 36 -12.14 -16.86 -25.07
C PHE A 36 -12.54 -15.55 -24.37
N LEU A 37 -12.59 -15.56 -23.04
CA LEU A 37 -12.87 -14.36 -22.25
C LEU A 37 -11.78 -13.30 -22.41
N ARG A 38 -10.51 -13.69 -22.58
CA ARG A 38 -9.40 -12.77 -22.85
C ARG A 38 -9.54 -12.03 -24.17
N TYR A 39 -9.94 -12.71 -25.24
CA TYR A 39 -10.19 -12.05 -26.52
C TYR A 39 -11.35 -11.06 -26.44
N PHE A 40 -12.39 -11.40 -25.70
CA PHE A 40 -13.53 -10.49 -25.48
C PHE A 40 -13.15 -9.28 -24.61
N LEU A 41 -12.28 -9.46 -23.63
CA LEU A 41 -11.80 -8.39 -22.74
C LEU A 41 -10.63 -7.57 -23.34
N PHE A 42 -10.04 -8.02 -24.46
CA PHE A 42 -8.90 -7.35 -25.08
C PHE A 42 -9.21 -5.89 -25.50
N PRO A 43 -10.32 -5.57 -26.16
CA PRO A 43 -10.65 -4.18 -26.48
C PRO A 43 -10.81 -3.32 -25.22
N LEU A 44 -11.38 -3.88 -24.17
CA LEU A 44 -11.51 -3.18 -22.88
C LEU A 44 -10.14 -2.89 -22.25
N ALA A 45 -9.19 -3.82 -22.36
CA ALA A 45 -7.82 -3.63 -21.89
C ALA A 45 -7.10 -2.52 -22.65
N ILE A 46 -7.33 -2.39 -23.98
CA ILE A 46 -6.77 -1.28 -24.78
C ILE A 46 -7.33 0.06 -24.29
N VAL A 47 -8.64 0.16 -24.10
CA VAL A 47 -9.29 1.38 -23.59
C VAL A 47 -8.72 1.74 -22.21
N TYR A 48 -8.64 0.77 -21.29
CA TYR A 48 -8.07 0.99 -19.97
C TYR A 48 -6.62 1.45 -20.04
N SER A 49 -5.80 0.79 -20.87
CA SER A 49 -4.40 1.17 -21.08
C SER A 49 -4.26 2.60 -21.62
N SER A 50 -5.09 2.97 -22.60
CA SER A 50 -5.09 4.31 -23.18
C SER A 50 -5.47 5.37 -22.17
N VAL A 51 -6.52 5.13 -21.37
CA VAL A 51 -6.95 6.05 -20.31
C VAL A 51 -5.87 6.21 -19.24
N THR A 52 -5.23 5.12 -18.82
CA THR A 52 -4.15 5.18 -17.81
C THR A 52 -2.91 5.88 -18.36
N SER A 53 -2.54 5.63 -19.62
CA SER A 53 -1.41 6.31 -20.29
C SER A 53 -1.66 7.81 -20.43
N LEU A 54 -2.87 8.19 -20.84
CA LEU A 54 -3.26 9.61 -20.96
C LEU A 54 -3.27 10.30 -19.60
N ARG A 55 -3.78 9.63 -18.58
CA ARG A 55 -3.72 10.13 -17.20
C ARG A 55 -2.28 10.36 -16.73
N ASN A 56 -1.38 9.41 -16.99
CA ASN A 56 0.03 9.53 -16.60
C ASN A 56 0.69 10.69 -17.37
N LEU A 57 0.44 10.81 -18.67
CA LEU A 57 0.91 11.95 -19.47
C LEU A 57 0.45 13.29 -18.88
N PHE A 58 -0.78 13.40 -18.38
CA PHE A 58 -1.26 14.64 -17.75
C PHE A 58 -0.54 14.95 -16.43
N PHE A 59 -0.09 13.94 -15.69
CA PHE A 59 0.78 14.16 -14.54
C PHE A 59 2.18 14.60 -14.96
N ASP A 60 2.76 13.99 -16.01
CA ASP A 60 4.10 14.33 -16.52
C ASP A 60 4.14 15.73 -17.13
N LEU A 61 3.06 16.15 -17.78
CA LEU A 61 2.92 17.52 -18.32
C LEU A 61 2.56 18.57 -17.24
N GLY A 62 2.38 18.17 -15.98
CA GLY A 62 2.02 19.06 -14.88
C GLY A 62 0.58 19.59 -14.91
N ILE A 63 -0.28 19.05 -15.80
CA ILE A 63 -1.72 19.39 -15.84
C ILE A 63 -2.42 18.94 -14.57
N PHE A 64 -2.06 17.74 -14.08
CA PHE A 64 -2.50 17.28 -12.77
C PHE A 64 -1.45 17.60 -11.72
N SER A 65 -1.84 18.35 -10.68
CA SER A 65 -0.92 18.72 -9.62
C SER A 65 -0.59 17.53 -8.73
N SER A 66 0.69 17.18 -8.62
CA SER A 66 1.22 16.32 -7.59
C SER A 66 1.70 17.19 -6.42
N LYS A 67 1.47 16.72 -5.18
CA LYS A 67 1.94 17.41 -3.98
C LYS A 67 3.19 16.72 -3.46
N THR A 68 4.27 17.46 -3.40
CA THR A 68 5.52 17.02 -2.79
C THR A 68 5.54 17.44 -1.32
N TYR A 69 6.05 16.57 -0.45
CA TYR A 69 6.18 16.82 0.97
C TYR A 69 7.66 16.91 1.33
N SER A 70 7.98 17.79 2.28
CA SER A 70 9.37 18.00 2.74
C SER A 70 9.94 16.79 3.47
N ASN A 71 9.09 15.97 4.06
CA ASN A 71 9.50 14.79 4.80
C ASN A 71 9.74 13.62 3.85
N PRO A 72 10.86 12.89 3.97
CA PRO A 72 11.07 11.67 3.19
C PRO A 72 9.96 10.67 3.46
N THR A 73 9.42 10.10 2.38
CA THR A 73 8.28 9.18 2.43
C THR A 73 8.63 7.87 1.75
N ILE A 74 8.31 6.75 2.41
CA ILE A 74 8.44 5.40 1.84
C ILE A 74 7.03 4.83 1.65
N GLY A 75 6.64 4.41 0.43
CA GLY A 75 5.35 3.78 0.12
C GLY A 75 5.46 2.27 0.01
N VAL A 76 4.66 1.56 0.78
CA VAL A 76 4.54 0.10 0.70
C VAL A 76 3.22 -0.24 0.00
N GLY A 77 3.30 -0.82 -1.19
CA GLY A 77 2.14 -1.17 -2.02
C GLY A 77 2.21 -2.59 -2.57
N ASN A 78 1.17 -3.03 -3.26
CA ASN A 78 1.10 -4.29 -3.98
C ASN A 78 0.72 -4.05 -5.43
N LEU A 79 1.30 -4.84 -6.33
CA LEU A 79 0.86 -4.99 -7.70
C LEU A 79 -0.16 -6.12 -7.87
N SER A 80 -0.23 -7.07 -6.93
CA SER A 80 -1.16 -8.20 -6.94
C SER A 80 -2.14 -8.17 -5.79
N VAL A 81 -3.30 -8.79 -5.97
CA VAL A 81 -4.32 -8.96 -4.92
C VAL A 81 -3.96 -10.17 -4.07
N GLY A 82 -3.98 -10.02 -2.74
CA GLY A 82 -3.75 -11.11 -1.78
C GLY A 82 -2.66 -10.82 -0.74
N GLY A 83 -2.40 -11.78 0.12
CA GLY A 83 -1.47 -11.71 1.25
C GLY A 83 0.01 -11.71 0.83
N THR A 84 0.49 -10.61 0.29
CA THR A 84 1.85 -10.44 -0.25
C THR A 84 2.86 -9.96 0.78
N GLY A 85 2.55 -10.06 2.09
CA GLY A 85 3.50 -9.72 3.15
C GLY A 85 3.70 -8.22 3.41
N LYS A 86 2.79 -7.33 2.94
CA LYS A 86 2.90 -5.87 3.18
C LYS A 86 3.07 -5.53 4.65
N SER A 87 2.22 -6.05 5.51
CA SER A 87 2.22 -5.75 6.95
C SER A 87 3.53 -6.17 7.60
N VAL A 88 4.09 -7.32 7.19
CA VAL A 88 5.40 -7.79 7.65
C VAL A 88 6.52 -6.87 7.16
N CYS A 89 6.47 -6.43 5.92
CA CYS A 89 7.44 -5.50 5.36
C CYS A 89 7.40 -4.13 6.06
N VAL A 90 6.20 -3.59 6.32
CA VAL A 90 6.03 -2.34 7.06
C VAL A 90 6.58 -2.48 8.48
N ASP A 91 6.24 -3.55 9.18
CA ASP A 91 6.72 -3.86 10.52
C ASP A 91 8.25 -3.93 10.59
N TYR A 92 8.87 -4.61 9.63
CA TYR A 92 10.33 -4.70 9.52
C TYR A 92 10.98 -3.32 9.31
N ILE A 93 10.44 -2.50 8.40
CA ILE A 93 10.95 -1.16 8.12
C ILE A 93 10.80 -0.25 9.35
N VAL A 94 9.65 -0.32 10.02
CA VAL A 94 9.42 0.43 11.26
C VAL A 94 10.45 0.03 12.32
N SER A 95 10.71 -1.27 12.49
CA SER A 95 11.71 -1.78 13.44
C SER A 95 13.12 -1.28 13.15
N LEU A 96 13.48 -1.13 11.86
CA LEU A 96 14.80 -0.63 11.47
C LEU A 96 14.99 0.87 11.71
N LEU A 97 13.92 1.66 11.54
CA LEU A 97 14.05 3.12 11.43
C LEU A 97 13.58 3.87 12.68
N LYS A 98 12.84 3.22 13.59
CA LYS A 98 12.26 3.87 14.75
C LYS A 98 13.30 4.44 15.73
N GLU A 99 14.50 3.84 15.79
CA GLU A 99 15.58 4.27 16.70
C GLU A 99 16.32 5.50 16.20
N ASP A 100 16.40 5.68 14.87
CA ASP A 100 17.19 6.74 14.28
C ASP A 100 16.43 8.08 14.16
N LYS A 101 15.10 8.04 13.97
CA LYS A 101 14.31 9.24 13.66
C LYS A 101 12.85 9.12 14.14
N PRO A 102 12.21 10.26 14.44
CA PRO A 102 10.75 10.28 14.63
C PRO A 102 10.05 9.73 13.41
N LEU A 103 9.27 8.67 13.58
CA LEU A 103 8.62 7.92 12.53
C LEU A 103 7.10 8.01 12.67
N ALA A 104 6.40 8.13 11.55
CA ALA A 104 4.95 8.00 11.49
C ALA A 104 4.53 7.02 10.40
N VAL A 105 3.54 6.20 10.69
CA VAL A 105 2.92 5.27 9.73
C VAL A 105 1.53 5.78 9.38
N LEU A 106 1.26 5.94 8.09
CA LEU A 106 -0.07 6.31 7.58
C LEU A 106 -0.68 5.15 6.81
N SER A 107 -1.78 4.61 7.32
CA SER A 107 -2.58 3.56 6.67
C SER A 107 -3.94 4.09 6.22
N ARG A 108 -4.64 3.32 5.37
CA ARG A 108 -6.06 3.56 5.07
C ARG A 108 -6.99 3.16 6.20
N GLY A 109 -6.56 2.22 7.06
CA GLY A 109 -7.41 1.60 8.07
C GLY A 109 -8.52 0.77 7.42
N TYR A 110 -8.14 -0.24 6.64
CA TYR A 110 -9.11 -1.13 6.01
C TYR A 110 -9.95 -1.84 7.09
N GLY A 111 -11.27 -1.93 6.86
CA GLY A 111 -12.20 -2.59 7.80
C GLY A 111 -12.61 -1.75 9.02
N ARG A 112 -12.06 -0.55 9.22
CA ARG A 112 -12.45 0.34 10.33
C ARG A 112 -13.86 0.91 10.14
N LEU A 113 -14.51 1.24 11.24
CA LEU A 113 -15.82 1.90 11.25
C LEU A 113 -15.73 3.43 11.28
N SER A 114 -14.61 3.97 11.74
CA SER A 114 -14.37 5.41 11.81
C SER A 114 -14.12 6.01 10.41
N LYS A 115 -14.32 7.31 10.26
CA LYS A 115 -14.07 8.05 9.00
C LYS A 115 -13.13 9.23 9.24
N GLY A 116 -12.46 9.65 8.18
CA GLY A 116 -11.56 10.78 8.19
C GLY A 116 -10.15 10.44 8.72
N PHE A 117 -9.43 11.46 9.15
CA PHE A 117 -8.13 11.29 9.79
C PHE A 117 -8.32 10.93 11.26
N LEU A 118 -7.61 9.90 11.71
CA LEU A 118 -7.53 9.51 13.11
C LEU A 118 -6.10 9.06 13.41
N GLU A 119 -5.52 9.59 14.47
CA GLU A 119 -4.25 9.12 15.02
C GLU A 119 -4.53 8.13 16.15
N ALA A 120 -3.76 7.06 16.22
CA ALA A 120 -3.89 6.03 17.25
C ALA A 120 -3.51 6.59 18.63
N ASP A 121 -4.33 6.30 19.61
CA ASP A 121 -4.16 6.63 21.01
C ASP A 121 -4.44 5.41 21.90
N GLN A 122 -4.36 5.59 23.22
CA GLN A 122 -4.61 4.53 24.20
C GLN A 122 -6.05 3.99 24.19
N ASN A 123 -7.01 4.76 23.66
CA ASN A 123 -8.41 4.37 23.55
C ASN A 123 -8.73 3.76 22.17
N SER A 124 -7.76 3.71 21.28
CA SER A 124 -7.92 3.19 19.93
C SER A 124 -8.16 1.69 19.96
N THR A 125 -9.03 1.22 19.07
CA THR A 125 -9.40 -0.18 18.91
C THR A 125 -9.28 -0.58 17.44
N PHE A 126 -9.25 -1.89 17.16
CA PHE A 126 -9.30 -2.39 15.77
C PHE A 126 -10.56 -1.90 15.01
N LYS A 127 -11.68 -1.62 15.70
CA LYS A 127 -12.87 -1.03 15.07
C LYS A 127 -12.67 0.44 14.70
N SER A 128 -11.86 1.19 15.44
CA SER A 128 -11.62 2.60 15.17
C SER A 128 -10.56 2.85 14.13
N ILE A 129 -9.46 2.09 14.12
CA ILE A 129 -8.32 2.33 13.23
C ILE A 129 -8.03 1.16 12.24
N GLY A 130 -8.62 -0.02 12.46
CA GLY A 130 -8.38 -1.23 11.66
C GLY A 130 -7.33 -2.16 12.28
N ASP A 131 -7.32 -3.43 11.84
CA ASP A 131 -6.50 -4.48 12.46
C ASP A 131 -5.00 -4.22 12.27
N GLU A 132 -4.57 -3.91 11.05
CA GLU A 132 -3.16 -3.70 10.71
C GLU A 132 -2.56 -2.47 11.42
N PRO A 133 -3.19 -1.28 11.40
CA PRO A 133 -2.71 -0.15 12.19
C PRO A 133 -2.70 -0.41 13.70
N MET A 134 -3.69 -1.15 14.23
CA MET A 134 -3.74 -1.49 15.65
C MET A 134 -2.58 -2.42 16.04
N MET A 135 -2.25 -3.40 15.20
CA MET A 135 -1.10 -4.28 15.40
C MET A 135 0.21 -3.47 15.46
N LEU A 136 0.40 -2.55 14.52
CA LEU A 136 1.60 -1.70 14.48
C LEU A 136 1.70 -0.77 15.70
N TYR A 137 0.60 -0.15 16.11
CA TYR A 137 0.54 0.69 17.29
C TYR A 137 0.88 -0.07 18.59
N SER A 138 0.32 -1.29 18.73
CA SER A 138 0.58 -2.15 19.91
C SER A 138 2.04 -2.62 19.97
N LYS A 139 2.64 -2.89 18.81
CA LYS A 139 4.02 -3.41 18.71
C LYS A 139 5.08 -2.31 18.82
N HIS A 140 4.76 -1.10 18.36
CA HIS A 140 5.67 0.04 18.31
C HIS A 140 5.03 1.28 18.95
N PRO A 141 4.93 1.34 20.29
CA PRO A 141 4.26 2.44 20.99
C PRO A 141 4.96 3.80 20.80
N ASP A 142 6.25 3.80 20.45
CA ASP A 142 7.02 5.01 20.17
C ASP A 142 6.80 5.59 18.77
N VAL A 143 6.05 4.87 17.91
CA VAL A 143 5.79 5.24 16.53
C VAL A 143 4.38 5.80 16.40
N ARG A 144 4.26 6.97 15.79
CA ARG A 144 2.95 7.56 15.49
C ARG A 144 2.25 6.75 14.41
N VAL A 145 1.08 6.21 14.71
CA VAL A 145 0.26 5.46 13.75
C VAL A 145 -1.01 6.23 13.48
N ALA A 146 -1.28 6.54 12.21
CA ALA A 146 -2.46 7.27 11.81
C ALA A 146 -3.17 6.59 10.64
N VAL A 147 -4.47 6.84 10.52
CA VAL A 147 -5.31 6.29 9.45
C VAL A 147 -6.09 7.41 8.75
N SER A 148 -6.19 7.31 7.42
CA SER A 148 -6.99 8.24 6.62
C SER A 148 -7.34 7.62 5.27
N GLU A 149 -8.58 7.72 4.83
CA GLU A 149 -9.01 7.29 3.49
C GLU A 149 -8.30 8.10 2.39
N ARG A 150 -8.11 9.39 2.66
CA ARG A 150 -7.41 10.32 1.76
C ARG A 150 -5.98 10.52 2.25
N ARG A 151 -5.03 9.84 1.61
CA ARG A 151 -3.61 9.92 1.98
C ARG A 151 -3.08 11.35 2.04
N ARG A 152 -3.48 12.21 1.08
CA ARG A 152 -3.10 13.62 1.08
C ARG A 152 -3.48 14.33 2.39
N ARG A 153 -4.74 14.16 2.86
CA ARG A 153 -5.19 14.72 4.13
C ARG A 153 -4.44 14.13 5.32
N GLY A 154 -4.18 12.81 5.29
CA GLY A 154 -3.39 12.15 6.32
C GLY A 154 -1.97 12.72 6.43
N MET A 155 -1.33 12.93 5.29
CA MET A 155 0.01 13.54 5.22
C MET A 155 0.03 14.97 5.74
N GLU A 156 -0.96 15.77 5.38
CA GLU A 156 -1.08 17.16 5.83
C GLU A 156 -1.22 17.23 7.36
N ASN A 157 -2.05 16.36 7.95
CA ASN A 157 -2.22 16.32 9.40
C ASN A 157 -0.99 15.80 10.15
N LEU A 158 -0.24 14.86 9.57
CA LEU A 158 0.98 14.34 10.17
C LEU A 158 2.19 15.29 10.06
N GLN A 159 2.15 16.28 9.16
CA GLN A 159 3.22 17.29 9.03
C GLN A 159 3.20 18.33 10.13
N TYR A 160 2.07 18.57 10.76
CA TYR A 160 1.98 19.50 11.89
C TYR A 160 2.45 18.77 13.16
N PRO A 161 3.43 19.33 13.89
CA PRO A 161 3.72 18.82 15.24
C PRO A 161 2.45 18.99 16.07
N LEU A 162 2.04 17.93 16.74
CA LEU A 162 1.08 18.08 17.84
C LEU A 162 1.80 18.89 18.93
N ILE A 163 1.33 20.11 19.15
CA ILE A 163 1.74 20.95 20.27
C ILE A 163 1.11 20.37 21.53
#